data_87908ae76156c59165223b992dac6d7e
#
_entry.id   87908ae76156c59165223b992dac6d7e
#
_cell.length_a   1.000
_cell.length_b   1.000
_cell.length_c   1.000
_cell.angle_alpha   90.00
_cell.angle_beta   90.00
_cell.angle_gamma   90.00
#
_symmetry.space_group_name_H-M   'P 1'
#
loop_
_entity.id
_entity.type
_entity.pdbx_description
1 polymer ?
#
loop_
_entity_poly.entity_id
_entity_poly.type
_entity_poly.pdbx_seq_one_letter_code
_entity_poly.pdbx_strand_id
1 'polypeptide(L)'
;MNKTNLSVNLNKVALLRNARGSNYPSLVNFAKSCMEHDICGLTLHPRSDERHALSSDVIDLAALCKENNLEFNIEGNPFNNEKGSFRGYENLVKDIKPYQATL
;
A
#
# COMPACT_ATOMS: atom_id res chain seq x y z
N MET A 1 -14.90 -25.19 7.93
CA MET A 1 -14.42 -24.08 8.78
C MET A 1 -14.07 -22.90 7.91
N ASN A 2 -14.63 -21.75 8.22
CA ASN A 2 -14.33 -20.55 7.46
C ASN A 2 -12.94 -20.04 7.82
N LYS A 3 -12.15 -19.78 6.78
CA LYS A 3 -10.82 -19.23 6.95
C LYS A 3 -10.91 -17.71 7.09
N THR A 4 -10.25 -17.16 8.09
CA THR A 4 -10.15 -15.71 8.24
C THR A 4 -9.17 -15.15 7.20
N ASN A 5 -9.63 -14.21 6.40
CA ASN A 5 -8.80 -13.53 5.42
C ASN A 5 -8.05 -12.39 6.11
N LEU A 6 -6.73 -12.38 5.96
CA LEU A 6 -5.88 -11.37 6.58
C LEU A 6 -5.25 -10.48 5.52
N SER A 7 -5.53 -9.18 5.61
CA SER A 7 -4.84 -8.17 4.82
C SER A 7 -3.88 -7.42 5.74
N VAL A 8 -2.61 -7.34 5.36
CA VAL A 8 -1.55 -6.75 6.19
C VAL A 8 -1.35 -5.29 5.81
N ASN A 9 -1.39 -4.40 6.79
CA ASN A 9 -1.13 -2.98 6.60
C ASN A 9 0.36 -2.70 6.81
N LEU A 10 0.99 -2.09 5.80
CA LEU A 10 2.44 -1.83 5.81
C LEU A 10 2.80 -0.35 5.99
N ASN A 11 1.85 0.50 6.41
CA ASN A 11 2.12 1.93 6.59
C ASN A 11 3.26 2.19 7.58
N LYS A 12 3.34 1.43 8.66
CA LYS A 12 4.40 1.62 9.67
C LYS A 12 5.79 1.26 9.14
N VAL A 13 5.88 0.28 8.26
CA VAL A 13 7.15 -0.06 7.61
C VAL A 13 7.61 1.10 6.73
N ALA A 14 6.69 1.67 5.96
CA ALA A 14 6.97 2.85 5.13
C ALA A 14 7.39 4.04 5.99
N LEU A 15 6.73 4.24 7.14
CA LEU A 15 7.07 5.31 8.08
C LEU A 15 8.49 5.16 8.60
N LEU A 16 8.90 3.94 8.97
CA LEU A 16 10.26 3.68 9.45
C LEU A 16 11.29 3.97 8.35
N ARG A 17 11.02 3.52 7.12
CA ARG A 17 11.91 3.81 5.98
C ARG A 17 12.08 5.31 5.79
N ASN A 18 10.98 6.06 5.80
CA ASN A 18 11.01 7.51 5.59
C ASN A 18 11.77 8.22 6.71
N ALA A 19 11.57 7.79 7.95
CA ALA A 19 12.24 8.37 9.12
C ALA A 19 13.76 8.15 9.07
N ARG A 20 14.21 7.06 8.45
CA ARG A 20 15.65 6.77 8.30
C ARG A 20 16.27 7.50 7.11
N GLY A 21 15.46 8.10 6.25
CA GLY A 21 15.96 8.82 5.08
C GLY A 21 16.67 7.93 4.06
N SER A 22 16.36 6.63 4.04
CA SER A 22 16.97 5.65 3.14
C SER A 22 15.90 4.72 2.59
N ASN A 23 16.32 3.72 1.81
CA ASN A 23 15.39 2.70 1.29
C ASN A 23 15.30 1.48 2.21
N TYR A 24 15.69 1.61 3.45
CA TYR A 24 15.65 0.52 4.41
C TYR A 24 14.80 0.91 5.62
N PRO A 25 13.86 0.08 6.08
CA PRO A 25 13.52 -1.22 5.50
C PRO A 25 12.81 -1.09 4.15
N SER A 26 13.12 -1.99 3.22
CA SER A 26 12.45 -2.01 1.92
C SER A 26 11.02 -2.51 2.07
N LEU A 27 10.07 -1.69 1.61
CA LEU A 27 8.65 -2.03 1.71
C LEU A 27 8.32 -3.26 0.87
N VAL A 28 8.89 -3.35 -0.34
CA VAL A 28 8.67 -4.49 -1.23
C VAL A 28 9.22 -5.78 -0.61
N ASN A 29 10.43 -5.73 -0.05
CA ASN A 29 11.03 -6.91 0.58
C ASN A 29 10.24 -7.35 1.80
N PHE A 30 9.75 -6.41 2.60
CA PHE A 30 8.91 -6.74 3.75
C PHE A 30 7.59 -7.37 3.30
N ALA A 31 6.98 -6.84 2.24
CA ALA A 31 5.76 -7.40 1.69
C ALA A 31 5.99 -8.84 1.21
N LYS A 32 7.11 -9.10 0.54
CA LYS A 32 7.46 -10.46 0.10
C LYS A 32 7.60 -11.42 1.29
N SER A 33 8.17 -10.95 2.39
CA SER A 33 8.27 -11.77 3.61
C SER A 33 6.88 -12.10 4.16
N CYS A 34 5.96 -11.15 4.13
CA CYS A 34 4.57 -11.38 4.56
C CYS A 34 3.89 -12.44 3.69
N MET A 35 4.23 -12.48 2.41
CA MET A 35 3.64 -13.44 1.45
C MET A 35 4.06 -14.88 1.70
N GLU A 36 5.11 -15.11 2.48
CA GLU A 36 5.50 -16.45 2.92
C GLU A 36 4.52 -17.02 3.94
N HIS A 37 3.66 -16.16 4.49
CA HIS A 37 2.62 -16.53 5.42
C HIS A 37 1.27 -16.54 4.71
N ASP A 38 0.25 -17.05 5.38
CA ASP A 38 -1.06 -17.22 4.79
C ASP A 38 -1.87 -15.92 4.87
N ILE A 39 -1.51 -14.94 4.04
CA ILE A 39 -2.23 -13.68 3.95
C ILE A 39 -3.05 -13.61 2.66
N CYS A 40 -4.13 -12.84 2.66
CA CYS A 40 -4.96 -12.67 1.47
C CYS A 40 -4.66 -11.37 0.73
N GLY A 41 -4.01 -10.40 1.36
CA GLY A 41 -3.76 -9.12 0.72
C GLY A 41 -2.89 -8.17 1.51
N LEU A 42 -2.67 -7.01 0.92
CA LEU A 42 -1.89 -5.93 1.51
C LEU A 42 -2.74 -4.65 1.49
N THR A 43 -2.50 -3.77 2.46
CA THR A 43 -3.19 -2.49 2.60
C THR A 43 -2.19 -1.36 2.78
N LEU A 44 -2.41 -0.26 2.07
CA LEU A 44 -1.65 0.98 2.24
C LEU A 44 -2.60 2.17 2.30
N HIS A 45 -2.19 3.19 3.07
CA HIS A 45 -2.88 4.47 3.14
C HIS A 45 -1.91 5.58 2.71
N PRO A 46 -1.84 5.91 1.41
CA PRO A 46 -1.02 7.04 0.98
C PRO A 46 -1.67 8.35 1.44
N ARG A 47 -0.90 9.14 2.16
CA ARG A 47 -1.37 10.43 2.68
C ARG A 47 -0.78 11.57 1.88
N SER A 48 -1.51 12.70 1.82
CA SER A 48 -1.04 13.89 1.08
C SER A 48 0.25 14.47 1.64
N ASP A 49 0.51 14.27 2.94
CA ASP A 49 1.75 14.73 3.58
C ASP A 49 2.90 13.72 3.41
N GLU A 50 2.63 12.57 2.80
CA GLU A 50 3.61 11.53 2.49
C GLU A 50 4.41 11.06 3.72
N ARG A 51 3.78 11.03 4.89
CA ARG A 51 4.47 10.64 6.12
C ARG A 51 4.86 9.16 6.16
N HIS A 52 4.14 8.30 5.44
CA HIS A 52 4.46 6.87 5.38
C HIS A 52 4.37 6.35 3.96
N ALA A 53 3.28 5.70 3.54
CA ALA A 53 3.18 5.17 2.19
C ALA A 53 3.18 6.29 1.14
N LEU A 54 4.04 6.16 0.13
CA LEU A 54 4.13 7.09 -0.99
C LEU A 54 3.31 6.57 -2.16
N SER A 55 2.99 7.43 -3.13
CA SER A 55 2.30 7.00 -4.35
C SER A 55 3.09 5.91 -5.07
N SER A 56 4.42 6.01 -5.10
CA SER A 56 5.28 4.98 -5.70
C SER A 56 5.16 3.64 -4.97
N ASP A 57 5.00 3.64 -3.66
CA ASP A 57 4.80 2.40 -2.88
C ASP A 57 3.49 1.72 -3.27
N VAL A 58 2.44 2.52 -3.47
CA VAL A 58 1.13 2.00 -3.87
C VAL A 58 1.24 1.29 -5.22
N ILE A 59 1.93 1.91 -6.18
CA ILE A 59 2.13 1.34 -7.50
C ILE A 59 2.92 0.03 -7.41
N ASP A 60 4.02 0.02 -6.66
CA ASP A 60 4.89 -1.14 -6.51
C ASP A 60 4.16 -2.31 -5.85
N LEU A 61 3.44 -2.05 -4.77
CA LEU A 61 2.74 -3.12 -4.05
C LEU A 61 1.51 -3.61 -4.79
N ALA A 62 0.85 -2.74 -5.54
CA ALA A 62 -0.28 -3.17 -6.39
C ALA A 62 0.19 -4.17 -7.45
N ALA A 63 1.33 -3.89 -8.10
CA ALA A 63 1.91 -4.80 -9.07
C ALA A 63 2.31 -6.14 -8.42
N LEU A 64 2.92 -6.07 -7.24
CA LEU A 64 3.32 -7.28 -6.51
C LEU A 64 2.12 -8.14 -6.12
N CYS A 65 1.04 -7.53 -5.66
CA CYS A 65 -0.19 -8.26 -5.33
C CYS A 65 -0.80 -8.93 -6.56
N LYS A 66 -0.81 -8.22 -7.70
CA LYS A 66 -1.34 -8.76 -8.94
C LYS A 66 -0.54 -9.99 -9.38
N GLU A 67 0.78 -9.93 -9.29
CA GLU A 67 1.67 -11.05 -9.66
C GLU A 67 1.44 -12.28 -8.78
N ASN A 68 1.01 -12.08 -7.53
CA ASN A 68 0.87 -13.15 -6.54
C ASN A 68 -0.59 -13.49 -6.22
N ASN A 69 -1.55 -12.98 -6.99
CA ASN A 69 -2.98 -13.21 -6.80
C ASN A 69 -3.46 -12.81 -5.39
N LEU A 70 -2.94 -11.71 -4.89
CA LEU A 70 -3.35 -11.15 -3.60
C LEU A 70 -4.24 -9.93 -3.80
N GLU A 71 -5.12 -9.69 -2.83
CA GLU A 71 -5.96 -8.51 -2.81
C GLU A 71 -5.13 -7.30 -2.42
N PHE A 72 -5.41 -6.15 -3.02
CA PHE A 72 -4.78 -4.89 -2.64
C PHE A 72 -5.86 -3.89 -2.24
N ASN A 73 -5.69 -3.28 -1.07
CA ASN A 73 -6.60 -2.27 -0.55
C ASN A 73 -5.87 -0.93 -0.42
N ILE A 74 -6.46 0.12 -0.99
CA ILE A 74 -5.97 1.49 -0.82
C ILE A 74 -6.92 2.21 0.13
N GLU A 75 -6.41 2.65 1.28
CA GLU A 75 -7.15 3.49 2.20
C GLU A 75 -6.85 4.95 1.90
N GLY A 76 -7.80 5.85 2.19
CA GLY A 76 -7.54 7.26 2.00
C GLY A 76 -8.76 8.14 2.13
N ASN A 77 -8.52 9.43 1.95
CA ASN A 77 -9.54 10.46 1.96
C ASN A 77 -9.82 10.89 0.51
N PRO A 78 -11.07 10.74 0.02
CA PRO A 78 -11.39 11.06 -1.38
C PRO A 78 -11.20 12.55 -1.71
N PHE A 79 -11.14 13.41 -0.71
CA PHE A 79 -10.91 14.84 -0.91
C PHE A 79 -9.44 15.22 -1.01
N ASN A 80 -8.52 14.29 -0.79
CA ASN A 80 -7.09 14.55 -0.94
C ASN A 80 -6.72 14.51 -2.42
N ASN A 81 -6.40 15.68 -2.97
CA ASN A 81 -6.05 15.86 -4.36
C ASN A 81 -4.54 15.74 -4.57
N GLU A 82 -4.12 15.71 -5.84
CA GLU A 82 -2.74 15.71 -6.22
C GLU A 82 -1.97 16.85 -5.56
N LYS A 83 -0.79 16.53 -5.00
CA LYS A 83 0.07 17.51 -4.35
C LYS A 83 1.51 17.02 -4.34
N GLY A 84 2.40 17.70 -5.06
CA GLY A 84 3.79 17.26 -5.19
C GLY A 84 3.87 15.87 -5.81
N SER A 85 4.57 14.94 -5.17
CA SER A 85 4.66 13.57 -5.63
C SER A 85 3.43 12.71 -5.26
N PHE A 86 2.56 13.23 -4.40
CA PHE A 86 1.31 12.56 -4.07
C PHE A 86 0.32 12.70 -5.24
N ARG A 87 -0.11 11.59 -5.80
CA ARG A 87 -0.96 11.58 -7.01
C ARG A 87 -2.43 11.87 -6.76
N GLY A 88 -2.86 11.90 -5.49
CA GLY A 88 -4.27 12.05 -5.14
C GLY A 88 -4.95 10.70 -5.00
N TYR A 89 -5.84 10.58 -4.02
CA TYR A 89 -6.51 9.31 -3.72
C TYR A 89 -7.33 8.81 -4.91
N GLU A 90 -8.15 9.68 -5.48
CA GLU A 90 -9.03 9.31 -6.59
C GLU A 90 -8.23 8.86 -7.81
N ASN A 91 -7.15 9.58 -8.14
CA ASN A 91 -6.28 9.22 -9.27
C ASN A 91 -5.61 7.86 -9.06
N LEU A 92 -5.14 7.58 -7.83
CA LEU A 92 -4.54 6.29 -7.52
C LEU A 92 -5.53 5.15 -7.69
N VAL A 93 -6.75 5.34 -7.20
CA VAL A 93 -7.80 4.31 -7.34
C VAL A 93 -8.14 4.07 -8.81
N LYS A 94 -8.27 5.13 -9.59
CA LYS A 94 -8.57 5.01 -11.02
C LYS A 94 -7.47 4.31 -11.81
N ASP A 95 -6.21 4.64 -11.51
CA ASP A 95 -5.07 4.12 -12.25
C ASP A 95 -4.76 2.67 -11.87
N ILE A 96 -4.86 2.34 -10.58
CA ILE A 96 -4.47 1.04 -10.07
C ILE A 96 -5.61 0.03 -10.10
N LYS A 97 -6.84 0.50 -9.91
CA LYS A 97 -8.04 -0.35 -9.83
C LYS A 97 -7.84 -1.45 -8.78
N PRO A 98 -7.64 -1.08 -7.51
CA PRO A 98 -7.38 -2.05 -6.46
C PRO A 98 -8.60 -2.95 -6.23
N TYR A 99 -8.36 -4.08 -5.58
CA TYR A 99 -9.44 -4.98 -5.18
C TYR A 99 -10.43 -4.26 -4.26
N GLN A 100 -9.93 -3.40 -3.36
CA GLN A 100 -10.75 -2.65 -2.41
C GLN A 100 -10.20 -1.24 -2.24
N ALA A 101 -11.09 -0.28 -2.07
CA ALA A 101 -10.76 1.09 -1.72
C ALA A 101 -11.57 1.45 -0.46
N THR A 102 -10.87 1.90 0.59
CA THR A 102 -11.48 2.22 1.89
C THR A 102 -11.35 3.71 2.17
N LEU A 103 -12.45 4.33 2.51
CA LEU A 103 -12.51 5.77 2.84
C LEU A 103 -12.37 6.01 4.33
#